data_db016d581a65ea2df9302a440eadcf87
#
_entry.id   db016d581a65ea2df9302a440eadcf87
#
_cell.length_a   1.000
_cell.length_b   1.000
_cell.length_c   1.000
_cell.angle_alpha   90.00
_cell.angle_beta   90.00
_cell.angle_gamma   90.00
#
_symmetry.space_group_name_H-M   'P 1'
#
loop_
_entity.id
_entity.type
_entity.pdbx_description
1 polymer ?
#
loop_
_entity_poly.entity_id
_entity_poly.type
_entity_poly.pdbx_seq_one_letter_code
_entity_poly.pdbx_strand_id
1 'polypeptide(L)'
;MLFRSEYYNWQAQTYLGLDPDTQKIVQASDSSTTLALVQNGGASAIVASGSQADKVEEFGWVKAADAKDVNIHISAYLITTKDFAEANTDLLADYLTALNESVQYLNDHLDESAKAIAERFGVDEEIFKSNWAQYNIKFGLSEEGAANLDSVNTWAFEHNKFPTEYNIRRFYFKDAAEKAFPENTDVDLSS
;
A
#
# COMPACT_ATOMS: atom_id res chain seq x y z
N MET A 1 -5.07 -4.26 -10.45
CA MET A 1 -4.05 -3.90 -9.41
C MET A 1 -2.73 -4.68 -9.61
N LEU A 2 -2.44 -5.06 -10.85
CA LEU A 2 -1.26 -5.87 -11.21
C LEU A 2 0.06 -5.08 -11.11
N PHE A 3 0.06 -3.79 -11.45
CA PHE A 3 1.28 -2.99 -11.55
C PHE A 3 2.03 -2.77 -10.24
N ARG A 4 1.34 -2.67 -9.10
CA ARG A 4 2.00 -2.43 -7.80
C ARG A 4 2.92 -3.59 -7.42
N SER A 5 2.46 -4.83 -7.55
CA SER A 5 3.26 -6.02 -7.24
C SER A 5 4.42 -6.20 -8.22
N GLU A 6 4.23 -5.85 -9.50
CA GLU A 6 5.29 -5.85 -10.50
C GLU A 6 6.35 -4.80 -10.18
N TYR A 7 5.95 -3.58 -9.80
CA TYR A 7 6.87 -2.52 -9.38
C TYR A 7 7.69 -2.94 -8.15
N TYR A 8 7.05 -3.49 -7.13
CA TYR A 8 7.75 -3.94 -5.93
C TYR A 8 8.74 -5.08 -6.23
N ASN A 9 8.34 -6.02 -7.07
CA ASN A 9 9.22 -7.09 -7.51
C ASN A 9 10.42 -6.54 -8.31
N TRP A 10 10.19 -5.58 -9.18
CA TRP A 10 11.24 -4.90 -9.95
C TRP A 10 12.23 -4.19 -9.02
N GLN A 11 11.75 -3.44 -8.05
CA GLN A 11 12.58 -2.75 -7.06
C GLN A 11 13.41 -3.74 -6.22
N ALA A 12 12.78 -4.81 -5.73
CA ALA A 12 13.47 -5.83 -4.94
C ALA A 12 14.59 -6.53 -5.75
N GLN A 13 14.31 -6.87 -6.99
CA GLN A 13 15.33 -7.48 -7.85
C GLN A 13 16.50 -6.53 -8.13
N THR A 14 16.22 -5.26 -8.42
CA THR A 14 17.24 -4.23 -8.61
C THR A 14 18.10 -4.07 -7.34
N TYR A 15 17.47 -4.01 -6.17
CA TYR A 15 18.15 -3.93 -4.88
C TYR A 15 19.08 -5.14 -4.64
N LEU A 16 18.65 -6.33 -5.03
CA LEU A 16 19.41 -7.57 -4.90
C LEU A 16 20.48 -7.74 -5.99
N GLY A 17 20.66 -6.76 -6.88
CA GLY A 17 21.62 -6.80 -7.97
C GLY A 17 21.26 -7.75 -9.10
N LEU A 18 19.99 -8.12 -9.20
CA LEU A 18 19.45 -8.90 -10.31
C LEU A 18 18.98 -7.97 -11.43
N ASP A 19 18.97 -8.49 -12.66
CA ASP A 19 18.40 -7.79 -13.81
C ASP A 19 16.91 -8.20 -13.95
N PRO A 20 15.96 -7.29 -13.64
CA PRO A 20 14.54 -7.62 -13.67
C PRO A 20 14.03 -8.00 -15.07
N ASP A 21 14.64 -7.49 -16.14
CA ASP A 21 14.21 -7.75 -17.52
C ASP A 21 14.53 -9.18 -17.96
N THR A 22 15.44 -9.85 -17.26
CA THR A 22 15.79 -11.25 -17.52
C THR A 22 14.95 -12.24 -16.74
N GLN A 23 14.11 -11.78 -15.82
CA GLN A 23 13.33 -12.63 -14.95
C GLN A 23 11.98 -13.00 -15.56
N LYS A 24 11.59 -14.26 -15.40
CA LYS A 24 10.27 -14.74 -15.81
C LYS A 24 9.24 -14.43 -14.73
N ILE A 25 8.31 -13.56 -15.04
CA ILE A 25 7.17 -13.27 -14.16
C ILE A 25 6.06 -14.31 -14.38
N VAL A 26 5.64 -14.95 -13.29
CA VAL A 26 4.47 -15.83 -13.25
C VAL A 26 3.37 -15.13 -12.47
N GLN A 27 2.25 -14.87 -13.12
CA GLN A 27 1.10 -14.24 -12.46
C GLN A 27 0.24 -15.27 -11.74
N ALA A 28 -0.15 -14.96 -10.51
CA ALA A 28 -1.12 -15.70 -9.73
C ALA A 28 -2.38 -14.85 -9.54
N SER A 29 -3.55 -15.50 -9.63
CA SER A 29 -4.84 -14.81 -9.50
C SER A 29 -5.15 -14.37 -8.06
N ASP A 30 -4.63 -15.11 -7.10
CA ASP A 30 -4.94 -14.97 -5.68
C ASP A 30 -3.82 -15.56 -4.79
N SER A 31 -3.97 -15.38 -3.48
CA SER A 31 -3.02 -15.85 -2.48
C SER A 31 -2.88 -17.37 -2.46
N SER A 32 -3.96 -18.12 -2.66
CA SER A 32 -3.93 -19.58 -2.65
C SER A 32 -3.16 -20.13 -3.85
N THR A 33 -3.35 -19.56 -5.03
CA THR A 33 -2.58 -19.88 -6.23
C THR A 33 -1.10 -19.58 -6.05
N THR A 34 -0.77 -18.43 -5.41
CA THR A 34 0.64 -18.08 -5.10
C THR A 34 1.26 -19.12 -4.17
N LEU A 35 0.58 -19.49 -3.09
CA LEU A 35 1.09 -20.50 -2.15
C LEU A 35 1.28 -21.88 -2.82
N ALA A 36 0.36 -22.28 -3.69
CA ALA A 36 0.50 -23.49 -4.46
C ALA A 36 1.71 -23.47 -5.41
N LEU A 37 1.98 -22.34 -6.07
CA LEU A 37 3.19 -22.16 -6.89
C LEU A 37 4.47 -22.31 -6.05
N VAL A 38 4.51 -21.72 -4.86
CA VAL A 38 5.64 -21.82 -3.92
C VAL A 38 5.86 -23.28 -3.53
N GLN A 39 4.82 -23.97 -3.06
CA GLN A 39 4.89 -25.36 -2.60
C GLN A 39 5.34 -26.34 -3.69
N ASN A 40 4.93 -26.09 -4.94
CA ASN A 40 5.25 -26.97 -6.07
C ASN A 40 6.53 -26.56 -6.82
N GLY A 41 7.30 -25.61 -6.32
CA GLY A 41 8.52 -25.13 -6.98
C GLY A 41 8.27 -24.39 -8.31
N GLY A 42 7.07 -23.87 -8.49
CA GLY A 42 6.67 -23.09 -9.68
C GLY A 42 7.15 -21.64 -9.65
N ALA A 43 7.66 -21.19 -8.50
CA ALA A 43 8.28 -19.88 -8.32
C ALA A 43 9.56 -20.01 -7.49
N SER A 44 10.55 -19.15 -7.77
CA SER A 44 11.81 -19.06 -7.00
C SER A 44 11.84 -17.86 -6.05
N ALA A 45 10.97 -16.88 -6.27
CA ALA A 45 10.75 -15.72 -5.40
C ALA A 45 9.31 -15.25 -5.55
N ILE A 46 8.79 -14.61 -4.51
CA ILE A 46 7.46 -13.98 -4.51
C ILE A 46 7.50 -12.66 -3.75
N VAL A 47 6.53 -11.79 -4.03
CA VAL A 47 6.18 -10.66 -3.15
C VAL A 47 5.03 -11.12 -2.26
N ALA A 48 5.25 -11.17 -0.95
CA ALA A 48 4.28 -11.60 0.03
C ALA A 48 4.04 -10.52 1.10
N SER A 49 2.89 -10.52 1.73
CA SER A 49 2.57 -9.63 2.84
C SER A 49 1.58 -10.28 3.81
N GLY A 50 1.62 -9.84 5.09
CA GLY A 50 0.74 -10.35 6.13
C GLY A 50 0.80 -11.88 6.24
N SER A 51 -0.31 -12.53 6.47
CA SER A 51 -0.40 -13.98 6.67
C SER A 51 0.11 -14.84 5.50
N GLN A 52 0.26 -14.26 4.31
CA GLN A 52 0.89 -14.96 3.20
C GLN A 52 2.41 -15.08 3.41
N ALA A 53 3.06 -14.03 3.93
CA ALA A 53 4.48 -14.07 4.26
C ALA A 53 4.75 -15.14 5.34
N ASP A 54 3.95 -15.15 6.42
CA ASP A 54 4.08 -16.14 7.50
C ASP A 54 4.01 -17.58 6.94
N LYS A 55 3.05 -17.86 6.06
CA LYS A 55 2.91 -19.18 5.45
C LYS A 55 4.05 -19.58 4.54
N VAL A 56 4.67 -18.64 3.83
CA VAL A 56 5.84 -18.95 2.98
C VAL A 56 7.06 -19.26 3.84
N GLU A 57 7.21 -18.57 4.97
CA GLU A 57 8.26 -18.88 5.95
C GLU A 57 8.08 -20.28 6.55
N GLU A 58 6.84 -20.72 6.85
CA GLU A 58 6.53 -22.09 7.27
C GLU A 58 6.98 -23.15 6.24
N PHE A 59 7.02 -22.79 4.95
CA PHE A 59 7.53 -23.66 3.88
C PHE A 59 9.07 -23.63 3.75
N GLY A 60 9.75 -22.94 4.64
CA GLY A 60 11.21 -22.83 4.67
C GLY A 60 11.78 -21.75 3.76
N TRP A 61 10.96 -20.85 3.25
CA TRP A 61 11.44 -19.70 2.48
C TRP A 61 11.95 -18.62 3.42
N VAL A 62 12.88 -17.82 2.92
CA VAL A 62 13.51 -16.73 3.68
C VAL A 62 13.21 -15.39 3.05
N LYS A 63 13.05 -14.37 3.88
CA LYS A 63 12.91 -12.99 3.44
C LYS A 63 14.25 -12.49 2.85
N ALA A 64 14.25 -12.14 1.57
CA ALA A 64 15.43 -11.61 0.87
C ALA A 64 15.52 -10.08 0.96
N ALA A 65 14.39 -9.39 0.97
CA ALA A 65 14.28 -7.94 1.15
C ALA A 65 12.88 -7.60 1.68
N ASP A 66 12.72 -6.43 2.30
CA ASP A 66 11.42 -5.89 2.66
C ASP A 66 11.21 -4.48 2.08
N ALA A 67 10.03 -3.90 2.30
CA ALA A 67 9.65 -2.59 1.77
C ALA A 67 10.61 -1.47 2.20
N LYS A 68 11.22 -1.57 3.39
CA LYS A 68 12.18 -0.58 3.91
C LYS A 68 13.51 -0.66 3.17
N ASP A 69 13.98 -1.88 2.89
CA ASP A 69 15.23 -2.11 2.17
C ASP A 69 15.20 -1.48 0.78
N VAL A 70 14.02 -1.48 0.14
CA VAL A 70 13.81 -0.97 -1.22
C VAL A 70 13.15 0.41 -1.26
N ASN A 71 13.03 1.08 -0.11
CA ASN A 71 12.43 2.41 0.04
C ASN A 71 11.02 2.51 -0.58
N ILE A 72 10.21 1.48 -0.36
CA ILE A 72 8.82 1.45 -0.82
C ILE A 72 7.90 1.92 0.31
N HIS A 73 7.12 2.97 0.03
CA HIS A 73 6.06 3.45 0.91
C HIS A 73 4.71 2.95 0.41
N ILE A 74 3.97 2.27 1.28
CA ILE A 74 2.64 1.77 0.95
C ILE A 74 1.62 2.83 1.37
N SER A 75 1.10 3.56 0.38
CA SER A 75 0.04 4.55 0.60
C SER A 75 -1.30 4.01 0.13
N ALA A 76 -2.35 4.26 0.90
CA ALA A 76 -3.73 4.07 0.53
C ALA A 76 -4.40 5.44 0.34
N TYR A 77 -5.18 5.58 -0.73
CA TYR A 77 -5.85 6.84 -1.04
C TYR A 77 -7.36 6.67 -1.00
N LEU A 78 -8.03 7.63 -0.38
CA LEU A 78 -9.47 7.80 -0.58
C LEU A 78 -9.69 8.50 -1.92
N ILE A 79 -10.60 7.97 -2.72
CA ILE A 79 -10.88 8.48 -4.07
C ILE A 79 -12.31 8.99 -4.12
N THR A 80 -12.48 10.13 -4.76
CA THR A 80 -13.80 10.70 -5.08
C THR A 80 -13.76 11.41 -6.43
N THR A 81 -14.88 11.88 -6.94
CA THR A 81 -14.89 12.72 -8.13
C THR A 81 -14.46 14.15 -7.80
N LYS A 82 -13.88 14.83 -8.79
CA LYS A 82 -13.47 16.23 -8.64
C LYS A 82 -14.63 17.13 -8.20
N ASP A 83 -15.78 17.02 -8.89
CA ASP A 83 -16.95 17.85 -8.62
C ASP A 83 -17.47 17.63 -7.18
N PHE A 84 -17.43 16.37 -6.69
CA PHE A 84 -17.84 16.09 -5.31
C PHE A 84 -16.84 16.68 -4.32
N ALA A 85 -15.54 16.55 -4.57
CA ALA A 85 -14.50 17.10 -3.70
C ALA A 85 -14.60 18.61 -3.56
N GLU A 86 -14.74 19.33 -4.70
CA GLU A 86 -14.87 20.79 -4.72
C GLU A 86 -16.14 21.28 -4.04
N ALA A 87 -17.26 20.55 -4.20
CA ALA A 87 -18.54 20.92 -3.59
C ALA A 87 -18.65 20.58 -2.10
N ASN A 88 -17.79 19.68 -1.58
CA ASN A 88 -17.97 19.09 -0.25
C ASN A 88 -16.66 19.05 0.56
N THR A 89 -15.78 20.04 0.42
CA THR A 89 -14.47 20.08 1.10
C THR A 89 -14.60 19.93 2.62
N ASP A 90 -15.57 20.59 3.24
CA ASP A 90 -15.78 20.52 4.69
C ASP A 90 -16.23 19.13 5.14
N LEU A 91 -17.16 18.53 4.43
CA LEU A 91 -17.63 17.17 4.70
C LEU A 91 -16.48 16.15 4.57
N LEU A 92 -15.61 16.31 3.57
CA LEU A 92 -14.44 15.45 3.39
C LEU A 92 -13.43 15.64 4.51
N ALA A 93 -13.20 16.87 4.96
CA ALA A 93 -12.31 17.14 6.09
C ALA A 93 -12.84 16.50 7.39
N ASP A 94 -14.14 16.65 7.66
CA ASP A 94 -14.79 16.02 8.81
C ASP A 94 -14.71 14.49 8.74
N TYR A 95 -14.93 13.92 7.55
CA TYR A 95 -14.81 12.48 7.32
C TYR A 95 -13.38 11.96 7.58
N LEU A 96 -12.37 12.66 7.07
CA LEU A 96 -10.96 12.33 7.29
C LEU A 96 -10.59 12.42 8.77
N THR A 97 -11.09 13.43 9.48
CA THR A 97 -10.90 13.60 10.92
C THR A 97 -11.51 12.42 11.69
N ALA A 98 -12.76 12.03 11.38
CA ALA A 98 -13.42 10.89 12.01
C ALA A 98 -12.69 9.55 11.76
N LEU A 99 -12.12 9.37 10.56
CA LEU A 99 -11.29 8.19 10.27
C LEU A 99 -10.02 8.17 11.12
N ASN A 100 -9.35 9.32 11.27
CA ASN A 100 -8.16 9.41 12.11
C ASN A 100 -8.49 9.14 13.58
N GLU A 101 -9.58 9.70 14.10
CA GLU A 101 -10.07 9.42 15.45
C GLU A 101 -10.36 7.92 15.65
N SER A 102 -10.93 7.26 14.64
CA SER A 102 -11.21 5.83 14.69
C SER A 102 -9.91 5.00 14.75
N VAL A 103 -8.87 5.40 14.01
CA VAL A 103 -7.54 4.75 14.08
C VAL A 103 -6.88 4.99 15.44
N GLN A 104 -7.00 6.19 16.01
CA GLN A 104 -6.50 6.48 17.35
C GLN A 104 -7.22 5.65 18.41
N TYR A 105 -8.56 5.59 18.35
CA TYR A 105 -9.34 4.74 19.23
C TYR A 105 -8.91 3.27 19.17
N LEU A 106 -8.70 2.76 17.95
CA LEU A 106 -8.25 1.39 17.76
C LEU A 106 -6.85 1.16 18.38
N ASN A 107 -5.94 2.13 18.27
CA ASN A 107 -4.62 2.05 18.90
C ASN A 107 -4.70 2.04 20.43
N ASP A 108 -5.58 2.87 21.01
CA ASP A 108 -5.73 3.00 22.45
C ASP A 108 -6.54 1.84 23.07
N HIS A 109 -7.39 1.17 22.27
CA HIS A 109 -8.30 0.11 22.68
C HIS A 109 -8.18 -1.13 21.81
N LEU A 110 -6.93 -1.60 21.59
CA LEU A 110 -6.63 -2.63 20.59
C LEU A 110 -7.38 -3.94 20.83
N ASP A 111 -7.44 -4.43 22.08
CA ASP A 111 -8.11 -5.69 22.40
C ASP A 111 -9.63 -5.63 22.14
N GLU A 112 -10.30 -4.57 22.58
CA GLU A 112 -11.73 -4.36 22.34
C GLU A 112 -12.02 -4.23 20.84
N SER A 113 -11.22 -3.42 20.14
CA SER A 113 -11.37 -3.17 18.71
C SER A 113 -11.11 -4.43 17.88
N ALA A 114 -10.05 -5.19 18.23
CA ALA A 114 -9.72 -6.44 17.55
C ALA A 114 -10.86 -7.47 17.69
N LYS A 115 -11.44 -7.59 18.87
CA LYS A 115 -12.60 -8.46 19.10
C LYS A 115 -13.79 -8.05 18.24
N ALA A 116 -14.15 -6.77 18.23
CA ALA A 116 -15.25 -6.25 17.41
C ALA A 116 -15.03 -6.46 15.92
N ILE A 117 -13.78 -6.29 15.43
CA ILE A 117 -13.37 -6.53 14.04
C ILE A 117 -13.44 -8.02 13.72
N ALA A 118 -12.95 -8.88 14.61
CA ALA A 118 -13.00 -10.32 14.46
C ALA A 118 -14.45 -10.82 14.33
N GLU A 119 -15.33 -10.38 15.22
CA GLU A 119 -16.76 -10.70 15.18
C GLU A 119 -17.45 -10.19 13.92
N ARG A 120 -17.09 -8.99 13.45
CA ARG A 120 -17.75 -8.34 12.29
C ARG A 120 -17.31 -8.92 10.94
N PHE A 121 -16.01 -9.26 10.81
CA PHE A 121 -15.38 -9.62 9.53
C PHE A 121 -14.93 -11.08 9.45
N GLY A 122 -15.05 -11.85 10.54
CA GLY A 122 -14.65 -13.25 10.56
C GLY A 122 -13.13 -13.46 10.47
N VAL A 123 -12.34 -12.50 10.93
CA VAL A 123 -10.88 -12.62 11.01
C VAL A 123 -10.46 -13.12 12.39
N ASP A 124 -9.28 -13.71 12.47
CA ASP A 124 -8.71 -14.10 13.76
C ASP A 124 -8.22 -12.87 14.54
N GLU A 125 -8.58 -12.79 15.82
CA GLU A 125 -8.29 -11.63 16.67
C GLU A 125 -6.79 -11.44 16.90
N GLU A 126 -6.04 -12.52 17.16
CA GLU A 126 -4.61 -12.45 17.43
C GLU A 126 -3.82 -12.16 16.14
N ILE A 127 -4.24 -12.71 15.02
CA ILE A 127 -3.66 -12.39 13.70
C ILE A 127 -3.92 -10.91 13.37
N PHE A 128 -5.12 -10.40 13.65
CA PHE A 128 -5.41 -8.98 13.44
C PHE A 128 -4.49 -8.09 14.28
N LYS A 129 -4.34 -8.36 15.57
CA LYS A 129 -3.48 -7.59 16.49
C LYS A 129 -2.01 -7.62 16.05
N SER A 130 -1.50 -8.79 15.68
CA SER A 130 -0.13 -8.96 15.18
C SER A 130 0.12 -8.15 13.90
N ASN A 131 -0.82 -8.20 12.95
CA ASN A 131 -0.72 -7.43 11.72
C ASN A 131 -0.85 -5.92 11.98
N TRP A 132 -1.77 -5.51 12.85
CA TRP A 132 -1.99 -4.09 13.18
C TRP A 132 -0.72 -3.45 13.77
N ALA A 133 0.02 -4.15 14.61
CA ALA A 133 1.26 -3.67 15.20
C ALA A 133 2.37 -3.33 14.16
N GLN A 134 2.23 -3.80 12.92
CA GLN A 134 3.17 -3.52 11.83
C GLN A 134 2.81 -2.24 11.05
N TYR A 135 1.60 -1.69 11.25
CA TYR A 135 1.16 -0.50 10.55
C TYR A 135 1.51 0.78 11.31
N ASN A 136 1.92 1.78 10.57
CA ASN A 136 2.08 3.16 11.05
C ASN A 136 1.20 4.07 10.20
N ILE A 137 -0.09 4.11 10.55
CA ILE A 137 -1.07 4.85 9.77
C ILE A 137 -0.98 6.33 10.12
N LYS A 138 -0.67 7.14 9.12
CA LYS A 138 -0.69 8.60 9.20
C LYS A 138 -1.61 9.14 8.12
N PHE A 139 -2.52 10.02 8.52
CA PHE A 139 -3.39 10.73 7.60
C PHE A 139 -2.72 12.02 7.12
N GLY A 140 -3.00 12.41 5.88
CA GLY A 140 -2.46 13.58 5.22
C GLY A 140 -2.04 13.28 3.80
N LEU A 141 -1.48 14.27 3.12
CA LEU A 141 -0.89 14.15 1.78
C LEU A 141 0.54 14.68 1.83
N SER A 142 1.49 13.78 2.06
CA SER A 142 2.89 14.16 2.19
C SER A 142 3.60 14.23 0.83
N GLU A 143 4.60 15.11 0.73
CA GLU A 143 5.49 15.16 -0.43
C GLU A 143 6.23 13.84 -0.65
N GLU A 144 6.64 13.16 0.44
CA GLU A 144 7.27 11.84 0.37
C GLU A 144 6.35 10.80 -0.29
N GLY A 145 5.06 10.78 0.11
CA GLY A 145 4.05 9.90 -0.50
C GLY A 145 3.80 10.22 -1.96
N ALA A 146 3.76 11.50 -2.32
CA ALA A 146 3.59 11.96 -3.69
C ALA A 146 4.80 11.57 -4.56
N ALA A 147 6.02 11.81 -4.09
CA ALA A 147 7.24 11.43 -4.80
C ALA A 147 7.35 9.92 -5.03
N ASN A 148 6.91 9.10 -4.05
CA ASN A 148 6.83 7.66 -4.23
C ASN A 148 5.83 7.29 -5.34
N LEU A 149 4.65 7.93 -5.39
CA LEU A 149 3.67 7.68 -6.44
C LEU A 149 4.16 8.16 -7.81
N ASP A 150 4.89 9.28 -7.88
CA ASP A 150 5.57 9.74 -9.11
C ASP A 150 6.53 8.66 -9.63
N SER A 151 7.33 8.07 -8.74
CA SER A 151 8.27 7.00 -9.13
C SER A 151 7.54 5.77 -9.68
N VAL A 152 6.43 5.37 -9.08
CA VAL A 152 5.57 4.28 -9.59
C VAL A 152 4.99 4.64 -10.96
N ASN A 153 4.53 5.89 -11.13
CA ASN A 153 3.97 6.39 -12.38
C ASN A 153 5.00 6.40 -13.51
N THR A 154 6.19 6.94 -13.26
CA THR A 154 7.30 6.96 -14.22
C THR A 154 7.70 5.55 -14.62
N TRP A 155 7.92 4.66 -13.65
CA TRP A 155 8.23 3.27 -13.91
C TRP A 155 7.15 2.58 -14.77
N ALA A 156 5.88 2.79 -14.44
CA ALA A 156 4.79 2.18 -15.16
C ALA A 156 4.70 2.67 -16.63
N PHE A 157 4.99 3.94 -16.87
CA PHE A 157 5.08 4.48 -18.23
C PHE A 157 6.27 3.90 -18.99
N GLU A 158 7.48 3.91 -18.41
CA GLU A 158 8.69 3.38 -19.02
C GLU A 158 8.59 1.88 -19.36
N HIS A 159 7.82 1.12 -18.57
CA HIS A 159 7.54 -0.29 -18.81
C HIS A 159 6.24 -0.56 -19.61
N ASN A 160 5.75 0.44 -20.33
CA ASN A 160 4.60 0.32 -21.24
C ASN A 160 3.31 -0.19 -20.59
N LYS A 161 3.09 0.12 -19.29
CA LYS A 161 1.85 -0.25 -18.59
C LYS A 161 0.68 0.63 -19.02
N PHE A 162 0.96 1.82 -19.51
CA PHE A 162 0.00 2.72 -20.16
C PHE A 162 0.67 3.53 -21.29
N PRO A 163 -0.13 3.98 -22.28
CA PRO A 163 0.42 4.49 -23.53
C PRO A 163 0.90 5.95 -23.48
N THR A 164 0.56 6.69 -22.44
CA THR A 164 0.83 8.13 -22.35
C THR A 164 1.27 8.47 -20.94
N GLU A 165 2.39 9.16 -20.82
CA GLU A 165 2.81 9.76 -19.56
C GLU A 165 1.82 10.84 -19.13
N TYR A 166 1.55 10.94 -17.84
CA TYR A 166 0.70 11.98 -17.27
C TYR A 166 1.21 12.42 -15.91
N ASN A 167 0.94 13.67 -15.54
CA ASN A 167 1.24 14.16 -14.21
C ASN A 167 0.22 13.58 -13.23
N ILE A 168 0.66 12.68 -12.34
CA ILE A 168 -0.20 12.02 -11.35
C ILE A 168 -0.65 13.00 -10.27
N ARG A 169 0.14 14.05 -9.99
CA ARG A 169 -0.14 15.05 -8.94
C ARG A 169 -1.41 15.85 -9.22
N ARG A 170 -1.82 15.98 -10.46
CA ARG A 170 -3.08 16.65 -10.84
C ARG A 170 -4.35 15.98 -10.29
N PHE A 171 -4.23 14.74 -9.80
CA PHE A 171 -5.34 14.00 -9.20
C PHE A 171 -5.42 14.16 -7.68
N TYR A 172 -4.46 14.83 -7.05
CA TYR A 172 -4.55 15.16 -5.65
C TYR A 172 -5.53 16.31 -5.43
N PHE A 173 -6.42 16.13 -4.46
CA PHE A 173 -7.27 17.19 -3.93
C PHE A 173 -6.88 17.41 -2.48
N LYS A 174 -6.02 18.41 -2.25
CA LYS A 174 -5.40 18.60 -0.95
C LYS A 174 -6.24 19.42 0.04
N ASP A 175 -7.21 20.21 -0.42
CA ASP A 175 -7.91 21.19 0.42
C ASP A 175 -8.56 20.56 1.65
N ALA A 176 -9.22 19.40 1.51
CA ALA A 176 -9.80 18.68 2.63
C ALA A 176 -8.75 18.09 3.58
N ALA A 177 -7.65 17.55 3.03
CA ALA A 177 -6.54 17.00 3.81
C ALA A 177 -5.78 18.11 4.55
N GLU A 178 -5.52 19.25 3.90
CA GLU A 178 -4.89 20.42 4.50
C GLU A 178 -5.73 21.01 5.64
N LYS A 179 -7.05 21.00 5.49
CA LYS A 179 -7.98 21.42 6.53
C LYS A 179 -8.00 20.47 7.72
N ALA A 180 -8.01 19.15 7.49
CA ALA A 180 -8.04 18.14 8.54
C ALA A 180 -6.67 17.90 9.20
N PHE A 181 -5.58 17.93 8.42
CA PHE A 181 -4.23 17.57 8.83
C PHE A 181 -3.17 18.51 8.26
N PRO A 182 -3.18 19.80 8.64
CA PRO A 182 -2.26 20.80 8.07
C PRO A 182 -0.78 20.43 8.29
N GLU A 183 -0.46 19.79 9.41
CA GLU A 183 0.90 19.36 9.79
C GLU A 183 1.44 18.18 8.96
N ASN A 184 0.54 17.44 8.30
CA ASN A 184 0.86 16.24 7.52
C ASN A 184 0.50 16.38 6.03
N THR A 185 0.21 17.61 5.57
CA THR A 185 -0.19 17.89 4.19
C THR A 185 0.75 18.94 3.60
N ASP A 186 1.91 18.47 3.17
CA ASP A 186 3.00 19.32 2.63
C ASP A 186 3.26 19.05 1.13
N VAL A 187 2.38 18.29 0.47
CA VAL A 187 2.52 17.97 -0.95
C VAL A 187 2.57 19.21 -1.83
N ASP A 188 3.58 19.29 -2.69
CA ASP A 188 3.69 20.32 -3.72
C ASP A 188 2.96 19.86 -5.00
N LEU A 189 1.92 20.61 -5.39
CA LEU A 189 1.12 20.36 -6.59
C LEU A 189 1.50 21.31 -7.74
N SER A 190 2.55 22.13 -7.59
CA SER A 190 2.98 23.11 -8.60
C SER A 190 3.88 22.52 -9.70
N SER A 191 4.32 21.30 -9.54
CA SER A 191 5.24 20.60 -10.46
C SER A 191 4.52 19.85 -11.57
#